data_fc08a0b6e61da36920cc264cc10daa35
#
_entry.id   fc08a0b6e61da36920cc264cc10daa35
#
_cell.length_a   1.000
_cell.length_b   1.000
_cell.length_c   1.000
_cell.angle_alpha   90.00
_cell.angle_beta   90.00
_cell.angle_gamma   90.00
#
_symmetry.space_group_name_H-M   'P 1'
#
loop_
_entity.id
_entity.type
_entity.pdbx_description
1 polymer ?
#
loop_
_entity_poly.entity_id
_entity_poly.type
_entity_poly.pdbx_seq_one_letter_code
_entity_poly.pdbx_strand_id
1 'polypeptide(L)'
;EMSVNNKVAYYTLGCKLNFSETATIARNFKGEGFSRVDFSEAADIYVINTCSVTENADKRFKNIVKQAQKNNPVGCYAQLKPEELAAVDGVDLVLGATEKFKITSYINDLLENPERSGGTQIHSCEIEDADFYVGSYSVGERTRAFLKVQDGCDYKCTYCTIPLARGISRSD
;
A
#
# COMPACT_ATOMS: atom_id res chain seq x y z
N GLU A 1 9.19 -29.46 5.73
CA GLU A 1 8.92 -28.13 5.13
C GLU A 1 8.79 -27.12 6.27
N MET A 2 9.85 -26.35 6.53
CA MET A 2 9.74 -25.23 7.48
C MET A 2 8.96 -24.14 6.76
N SER A 3 7.71 -23.92 7.13
CA SER A 3 6.96 -22.75 6.71
C SER A 3 7.69 -21.54 7.30
N VAL A 4 8.39 -20.82 6.46
CA VAL A 4 8.97 -19.53 6.84
C VAL A 4 7.79 -18.61 7.11
N ASN A 5 7.50 -18.39 8.38
CA ASN A 5 6.39 -17.54 8.81
C ASN A 5 6.86 -16.08 8.69
N ASN A 6 6.83 -15.54 7.47
CA ASN A 6 7.27 -14.19 7.18
C ASN A 6 6.42 -13.17 7.95
N LYS A 7 7.08 -12.23 8.60
CA LYS A 7 6.47 -11.18 9.41
C LYS A 7 6.21 -9.94 8.57
N VAL A 8 5.01 -9.40 8.67
CA VAL A 8 4.61 -8.20 7.93
C VAL A 8 4.15 -7.12 8.90
N ALA A 9 4.72 -5.93 8.77
CA ALA A 9 4.32 -4.73 9.48
C ALA A 9 3.63 -3.74 8.55
N TYR A 10 2.63 -3.02 9.06
CA TYR A 10 1.82 -2.11 8.26
C TYR A 10 1.84 -0.71 8.84
N TYR A 11 1.96 0.28 7.97
CA TYR A 11 1.78 1.68 8.31
C TYR A 11 0.82 2.35 7.32
N THR A 12 -0.14 3.12 7.82
CA THR A 12 -1.12 3.82 6.99
C THR A 12 -0.96 5.32 7.14
N LEU A 13 -0.64 5.98 6.04
CA LEU A 13 -0.70 7.43 5.88
C LEU A 13 -1.95 7.78 5.09
N GLY A 14 -2.75 8.69 5.61
CA GLY A 14 -3.89 9.21 4.88
C GLY A 14 -5.20 9.15 5.65
N CYS A 15 -6.30 8.92 4.95
CA CYS A 15 -7.65 9.00 5.45
C CYS A 15 -8.23 7.63 5.88
N LYS A 16 -9.49 7.63 6.29
CA LYS A 16 -10.23 6.43 6.69
C LYS A 16 -10.28 5.36 5.61
N LEU A 17 -10.29 5.79 4.34
CA LEU A 17 -10.28 4.89 3.20
C LEU A 17 -8.97 4.10 3.12
N ASN A 18 -7.83 4.77 3.29
CA ASN A 18 -6.53 4.08 3.33
C ASN A 18 -6.46 3.06 4.47
N PHE A 19 -7.08 3.35 5.61
CA PHE A 19 -7.14 2.37 6.72
C PHE A 19 -7.97 1.14 6.37
N SER A 20 -9.13 1.29 5.71
CA SER A 20 -9.93 0.13 5.28
C SER A 20 -9.19 -0.71 4.23
N GLU A 21 -8.48 -0.06 3.32
CA GLU A 21 -7.64 -0.72 2.32
C GLU A 21 -6.49 -1.50 2.96
N THR A 22 -5.76 -0.89 3.90
CA THR A 22 -4.70 -1.58 4.65
C THR A 22 -5.22 -2.78 5.42
N ALA A 23 -6.40 -2.66 6.04
CA ALA A 23 -7.02 -3.78 6.76
C ALA A 23 -7.35 -4.95 5.81
N THR A 24 -7.82 -4.65 4.59
CA THR A 24 -8.08 -5.66 3.56
C THR A 24 -6.78 -6.34 3.11
N ILE A 25 -5.74 -5.57 2.83
CA ILE A 25 -4.41 -6.08 2.47
C ILE A 25 -3.86 -6.98 3.59
N ALA A 26 -3.97 -6.56 4.85
CA ALA A 26 -3.51 -7.35 5.99
C ALA A 26 -4.25 -8.70 6.11
N ARG A 27 -5.55 -8.74 5.78
CA ARG A 27 -6.30 -10.00 5.72
C ARG A 27 -5.81 -10.91 4.60
N ASN A 28 -5.48 -10.36 3.42
CA ASN A 28 -4.93 -11.12 2.30
C ASN A 28 -3.59 -11.77 2.71
N PHE A 29 -2.67 -11.02 3.28
CA PHE A 29 -1.42 -11.57 3.80
C PHE A 29 -1.63 -12.65 4.86
N LYS A 30 -2.56 -12.44 5.79
CA LYS A 30 -2.91 -13.46 6.79
C LYS A 30 -3.45 -14.74 6.16
N GLY A 31 -4.28 -14.61 5.11
CA GLY A 31 -4.80 -15.76 4.35
C GLY A 31 -3.70 -16.58 3.68
N GLU A 32 -2.57 -15.96 3.35
CA GLU A 32 -1.40 -16.61 2.75
C GLU A 32 -0.33 -17.04 3.79
N GLY A 33 -0.66 -16.98 5.08
CA GLY A 33 0.20 -17.51 6.14
C GLY A 33 1.23 -16.53 6.70
N PHE A 34 1.18 -15.25 6.33
CA PHE A 34 2.05 -14.22 6.90
C PHE A 34 1.57 -13.82 8.31
N SER A 35 2.50 -13.52 9.20
CA SER A 35 2.21 -13.03 10.55
C SER A 35 2.32 -11.51 10.63
N ARG A 36 1.30 -10.87 11.18
CA ARG A 36 1.33 -9.43 11.46
C ARG A 36 2.12 -9.14 12.73
N VAL A 37 3.01 -8.14 12.67
CA VAL A 37 3.75 -7.59 13.80
C VAL A 37 3.55 -6.07 13.90
N ASP A 38 3.94 -5.48 15.02
CA ASP A 38 3.93 -4.02 15.17
C ASP A 38 4.99 -3.37 14.27
N PHE A 39 4.74 -2.14 13.79
CA PHE A 39 5.65 -1.44 12.90
C PHE A 39 7.00 -1.09 13.56
N SER A 40 7.06 -1.07 14.87
CA SER A 40 8.28 -0.87 15.66
C SER A 40 9.12 -2.14 15.82
N GLU A 41 8.56 -3.29 15.50
CA GLU A 41 9.25 -4.58 15.55
C GLU A 41 9.98 -4.88 14.25
N ALA A 42 10.95 -5.80 14.33
CA ALA A 42 11.60 -6.32 13.14
C ALA A 42 10.63 -7.19 12.32
N ALA A 43 10.35 -6.78 11.10
CA ALA A 43 9.53 -7.50 10.13
C ALA A 43 10.34 -7.81 8.88
N ASP A 44 9.95 -8.84 8.15
CA ASP A 44 10.55 -9.19 6.87
C ASP A 44 10.03 -8.28 5.75
N ILE A 45 8.77 -7.80 5.92
CA ILE A 45 8.10 -6.94 4.96
C ILE A 45 7.45 -5.77 5.69
N TYR A 46 7.64 -4.56 5.18
CA TYR A 46 6.95 -3.36 5.64
C TYR A 46 6.05 -2.82 4.54
N VAL A 47 4.76 -2.78 4.80
CA VAL A 47 3.75 -2.26 3.88
C VAL A 47 3.32 -0.87 4.32
N ILE A 48 3.62 0.14 3.51
CA ILE A 48 3.29 1.53 3.79
C ILE A 48 2.23 1.99 2.80
N ASN A 49 0.98 2.08 3.25
CA ASN A 49 -0.12 2.63 2.44
C ASN A 49 -0.13 4.15 2.56
N THR A 50 0.15 4.84 1.47
CA THR A 50 0.23 6.30 1.45
C THR A 50 -0.97 6.92 0.73
N CYS A 51 -1.26 8.19 1.08
CA CYS A 51 -2.14 9.05 0.33
C CYS A 51 -1.27 10.14 -0.32
N SER A 52 -1.26 10.23 -1.63
CA SER A 52 -0.42 11.14 -2.40
C SER A 52 -1.03 12.53 -2.62
N VAL A 53 -1.89 12.99 -1.71
CA VAL A 53 -2.67 14.23 -1.88
C VAL A 53 -1.95 15.47 -1.34
N THR A 54 -0.87 15.32 -0.56
CA THR A 54 -0.19 16.48 0.05
C THR A 54 1.33 16.31 0.12
N GLU A 55 2.10 17.41 -0.09
CA GLU A 55 3.56 17.45 0.10
C GLU A 55 4.00 16.97 1.50
N ASN A 56 3.17 17.19 2.52
CA ASN A 56 3.42 16.68 3.86
C ASN A 56 3.40 15.16 3.95
N ALA A 57 2.63 14.49 3.09
CA ALA A 57 2.61 13.04 3.03
C ALA A 57 3.95 12.49 2.52
N ASP A 58 4.58 13.14 1.55
CA ASP A 58 5.86 12.71 0.99
C ASP A 58 7.00 12.81 2.02
N LYS A 59 7.06 13.91 2.80
CA LYS A 59 8.05 14.05 3.88
C LYS A 59 7.85 12.99 4.97
N ARG A 60 6.60 12.73 5.36
CA ARG A 60 6.28 11.72 6.36
C ARG A 60 6.60 10.32 5.85
N PHE A 61 6.31 10.03 4.59
CA PHE A 61 6.65 8.77 3.95
C PHE A 61 8.15 8.47 4.04
N LYS A 62 9.01 9.41 3.62
CA LYS A 62 10.47 9.26 3.70
C LYS A 62 10.97 8.97 5.13
N ASN A 63 10.37 9.60 6.13
CA ASN A 63 10.72 9.33 7.53
C ASN A 63 10.29 7.94 7.98
N ILE A 64 9.12 7.46 7.54
CA ILE A 64 8.62 6.13 7.87
C ILE A 64 9.46 5.06 7.18
N VAL A 65 9.85 5.25 5.92
CA VAL A 65 10.78 4.35 5.23
C VAL A 65 12.11 4.26 5.99
N LYS A 66 12.71 5.38 6.39
CA LYS A 66 13.94 5.39 7.20
C LYS A 66 13.76 4.66 8.54
N GLN A 67 12.59 4.76 9.16
CA GLN A 67 12.29 4.02 10.39
C GLN A 67 12.21 2.51 10.13
N ALA A 68 11.55 2.09 9.05
CA ALA A 68 11.46 0.70 8.65
C ALA A 68 12.85 0.12 8.28
N GLN A 69 13.67 0.87 7.55
CA GLN A 69 15.03 0.48 7.18
C GLN A 69 15.94 0.20 8.38
N LYS A 70 15.75 0.89 9.51
CA LYS A 70 16.49 0.59 10.74
C LYS A 70 16.20 -0.81 11.28
N ASN A 71 15.08 -1.37 10.92
CA ASN A 71 14.59 -2.65 11.43
C ASN A 71 14.71 -3.77 10.40
N ASN A 72 14.50 -3.53 9.10
CA ASN A 72 14.71 -4.47 7.97
C ASN A 72 14.08 -4.00 6.64
N PRO A 73 14.16 -4.78 5.52
CA PRO A 73 13.69 -4.41 4.18
C PRO A 73 12.23 -3.95 4.13
N VAL A 74 11.96 -3.05 3.21
CA VAL A 74 10.67 -2.36 3.09
C VAL A 74 9.98 -2.72 1.78
N GLY A 75 8.73 -3.18 1.90
CA GLY A 75 7.80 -3.16 0.78
C GLY A 75 6.82 -2.00 0.96
N CYS A 76 6.62 -1.19 -0.07
CA CYS A 76 5.65 -0.10 -0.02
C CYS A 76 4.89 0.06 -1.32
N TYR A 77 3.74 0.74 -1.25
CA TYR A 77 2.97 1.08 -2.43
C TYR A 77 2.42 2.51 -2.37
N ALA A 78 2.24 3.10 -3.53
CA ALA A 78 1.75 4.45 -3.67
C ALA A 78 0.73 4.55 -4.81
N GLN A 79 -0.10 5.57 -4.77
CA GLN A 79 -1.17 5.77 -5.72
C GLN A 79 -0.85 6.83 -6.78
N LEU A 80 -0.13 7.90 -6.42
CA LEU A 80 0.36 8.93 -7.33
C LEU A 80 1.87 9.06 -7.21
N LYS A 81 2.53 9.52 -8.27
CA LYS A 81 3.97 9.77 -8.33
C LYS A 81 4.81 8.53 -7.96
N PRO A 82 4.57 7.38 -8.58
CA PRO A 82 5.29 6.16 -8.24
C PRO A 82 6.81 6.31 -8.41
N GLU A 83 7.25 7.09 -9.40
CA GLU A 83 8.66 7.34 -9.69
C GLU A 83 9.37 8.11 -8.56
N GLU A 84 8.70 9.09 -7.94
CA GLU A 84 9.26 9.85 -6.81
C GLU A 84 9.44 8.98 -5.56
N LEU A 85 8.56 8.02 -5.36
CA LEU A 85 8.63 7.09 -4.25
C LEU A 85 9.65 5.97 -4.50
N ALA A 86 9.80 5.53 -5.73
CA ALA A 86 10.80 4.57 -6.14
C ALA A 86 12.24 5.10 -5.99
N ALA A 87 12.42 6.42 -6.03
CA ALA A 87 13.72 7.07 -5.80
C ALA A 87 14.14 7.12 -4.32
N VAL A 88 13.30 6.63 -3.41
CA VAL A 88 13.64 6.55 -1.98
C VAL A 88 14.39 5.25 -1.72
N ASP A 89 15.63 5.36 -1.25
CA ASP A 89 16.44 4.18 -0.89
C ASP A 89 15.71 3.24 0.06
N GLY A 90 15.74 1.94 -0.24
CA GLY A 90 15.13 0.89 0.55
C GLY A 90 13.64 0.68 0.26
N VAL A 91 13.15 1.21 -0.83
CA VAL A 91 11.84 0.87 -1.38
C VAL A 91 12.06 -0.20 -2.47
N ASP A 92 11.53 -1.39 -2.26
CA ASP A 92 11.70 -2.51 -3.19
C ASP A 92 10.54 -2.62 -4.18
N LEU A 93 9.33 -2.21 -3.76
CA LEU A 93 8.11 -2.37 -4.54
C LEU A 93 7.21 -1.14 -4.40
N VAL A 94 6.78 -0.58 -5.52
CA VAL A 94 5.80 0.51 -5.59
C VAL A 94 4.60 0.05 -6.41
N LEU A 95 3.40 0.13 -5.83
CA LEU A 95 2.16 -0.31 -6.47
C LEU A 95 1.16 0.84 -6.61
N GLY A 96 0.54 0.94 -7.77
CA GLY A 96 -0.52 1.90 -8.06
C GLY A 96 -1.87 1.55 -7.41
N ALA A 97 -2.89 2.34 -7.75
CA ALA A 97 -4.22 2.26 -7.14
C ALA A 97 -4.89 0.90 -7.27
N THR A 98 -4.71 0.23 -8.41
CA THR A 98 -5.33 -1.05 -8.72
C THR A 98 -4.45 -2.22 -8.28
N GLU A 99 -3.13 -2.08 -8.43
CA GLU A 99 -2.17 -3.15 -8.18
C GLU A 99 -1.93 -3.42 -6.68
N LYS A 100 -2.19 -2.44 -5.82
CA LYS A 100 -1.97 -2.57 -4.37
C LYS A 100 -2.71 -3.75 -3.71
N PHE A 101 -3.85 -4.18 -4.26
CA PHE A 101 -4.59 -5.33 -3.74
C PHE A 101 -4.03 -6.67 -4.19
N LYS A 102 -3.11 -6.66 -5.15
CA LYS A 102 -2.35 -7.84 -5.63
C LYS A 102 -0.96 -7.93 -4.96
N ILE A 103 -0.69 -7.13 -3.94
CA ILE A 103 0.63 -7.02 -3.29
C ILE A 103 1.18 -8.37 -2.83
N THR A 104 0.34 -9.28 -2.34
CA THR A 104 0.76 -10.63 -1.93
C THR A 104 1.40 -11.40 -3.07
N SER A 105 0.82 -11.32 -4.28
CA SER A 105 1.38 -11.99 -5.47
C SER A 105 2.75 -11.43 -5.84
N TYR A 106 2.92 -10.10 -5.80
CA TYR A 106 4.20 -9.47 -6.09
C TYR A 106 5.26 -9.82 -5.04
N ILE A 107 4.89 -9.84 -3.76
CA ILE A 107 5.80 -10.22 -2.67
C ILE A 107 6.22 -11.68 -2.80
N ASN A 108 5.30 -12.59 -3.09
CA ASN A 108 5.62 -13.99 -3.30
C ASN A 108 6.58 -14.19 -4.47
N ASP A 109 6.39 -13.47 -5.60
CA ASP A 109 7.31 -13.50 -6.73
C ASP A 109 8.71 -12.97 -6.35
N LEU A 110 8.80 -11.91 -5.55
CA LEU A 110 10.07 -11.39 -5.04
C LEU A 110 10.77 -12.36 -4.09
N LEU A 111 10.04 -13.05 -3.23
CA LEU A 111 10.58 -14.04 -2.29
C LEU A 111 11.08 -15.31 -3.02
N GLU A 112 10.39 -15.71 -4.09
CA GLU A 112 10.77 -16.86 -4.92
C GLU A 112 11.94 -16.55 -5.86
N ASN A 113 12.09 -15.28 -6.28
CA ASN A 113 13.09 -14.84 -7.24
C ASN A 113 13.92 -13.66 -6.69
N PRO A 114 14.77 -13.89 -5.67
CA PRO A 114 15.55 -12.81 -5.03
C PRO A 114 16.51 -12.10 -5.99
N GLU A 115 16.90 -12.73 -7.12
CA GLU A 115 17.75 -12.13 -8.15
C GLU A 115 17.08 -10.92 -8.85
N ARG A 116 15.76 -10.82 -8.79
CA ARG A 116 15.00 -9.68 -9.32
C ARG A 116 15.00 -8.47 -8.38
N SER A 117 15.49 -8.62 -7.16
CA SER A 117 15.58 -7.55 -6.15
C SER A 117 16.68 -6.50 -6.44
N GLY A 118 17.26 -6.48 -7.64
CA GLY A 118 18.32 -5.55 -8.03
C GLY A 118 17.91 -4.09 -8.21
N GLY A 119 16.70 -3.70 -7.83
CA GLY A 119 16.19 -2.32 -7.92
C GLY A 119 14.70 -2.24 -7.58
N THR A 120 14.20 -1.02 -7.34
CA THR A 120 12.79 -0.79 -7.06
C THR A 120 11.91 -1.21 -8.23
N GLN A 121 10.97 -2.11 -8.00
CA GLN A 121 9.96 -2.50 -8.98
C GLN A 121 8.76 -1.55 -8.88
N ILE A 122 8.31 -1.04 -10.03
CA ILE A 122 7.16 -0.15 -10.12
C ILE A 122 6.08 -0.85 -10.93
N HIS A 123 4.94 -1.10 -10.32
CA HIS A 123 3.75 -1.63 -10.98
C HIS A 123 2.59 -0.65 -10.76
N SER A 124 2.32 0.16 -11.76
CA SER A 124 1.20 1.10 -11.78
C SER A 124 0.52 1.06 -13.14
N CYS A 125 -0.80 1.27 -13.15
CA CYS A 125 -1.53 1.62 -14.36
C CYS A 125 -1.87 3.10 -14.33
N GLU A 126 -2.15 3.68 -15.50
CA GLU A 126 -2.76 5.00 -15.57
C GLU A 126 -4.07 4.98 -14.77
N ILE A 127 -4.34 6.04 -14.02
CA ILE A 127 -5.53 6.10 -13.17
C ILE A 127 -6.83 6.08 -13.99
N GLU A 128 -6.75 6.50 -15.26
CA GLU A 128 -7.84 6.48 -16.22
C GLU A 128 -8.22 5.05 -16.62
N ASP A 129 -7.28 4.12 -16.59
CA ASP A 129 -7.48 2.69 -16.88
C ASP A 129 -7.96 1.89 -15.66
N ALA A 130 -8.12 2.54 -14.51
CA ALA A 130 -8.63 1.91 -13.30
C ALA A 130 -10.15 1.73 -13.40
N ASP A 131 -10.60 0.62 -13.97
CA ASP A 131 -11.99 0.32 -14.30
C ASP A 131 -12.71 -0.57 -13.29
N PHE A 132 -12.00 -1.12 -12.32
CA PHE A 132 -12.59 -2.03 -11.34
C PHE A 132 -12.60 -1.46 -9.91
N TYR A 133 -13.60 -1.86 -9.16
CA TYR A 133 -13.78 -1.54 -7.75
C TYR A 133 -13.29 -2.69 -6.87
N VAL A 134 -12.53 -2.36 -5.84
CA VAL A 134 -12.17 -3.32 -4.79
C VAL A 134 -12.77 -2.86 -3.48
N GLY A 135 -13.76 -3.61 -3.00
CA GLY A 135 -14.37 -3.40 -1.69
C GLY A 135 -13.33 -3.55 -0.59
N SER A 136 -13.34 -2.65 0.38
CA SER A 136 -12.46 -2.74 1.54
C SER A 136 -13.20 -2.36 2.82
N TYR A 137 -12.82 -3.00 3.93
CA TYR A 137 -13.40 -2.71 5.23
C TYR A 137 -12.39 -2.95 6.34
N SER A 138 -12.59 -2.25 7.47
CA SER A 138 -11.84 -2.48 8.70
C SER A 138 -12.79 -2.81 9.84
N VAL A 139 -12.52 -3.88 10.57
CA VAL A 139 -13.28 -4.32 11.75
C VAL A 139 -12.30 -4.79 12.81
N GLY A 140 -12.49 -4.36 14.05
CA GLY A 140 -11.74 -4.86 15.21
C GLY A 140 -10.39 -4.19 15.47
N GLU A 141 -9.88 -3.35 14.58
CA GLU A 141 -8.59 -2.66 14.76
C GLU A 141 -8.72 -1.30 15.46
N ARG A 142 -9.93 -0.77 15.51
CA ARG A 142 -10.28 0.52 16.12
C ARG A 142 -11.68 0.46 16.70
N THR A 143 -12.05 1.48 17.49
CA THR A 143 -13.41 1.68 18.04
C THR A 143 -14.51 1.81 16.98
N ARG A 144 -14.14 2.11 15.73
CA ARG A 144 -15.07 2.28 14.60
C ARG A 144 -14.67 1.40 13.43
N ALA A 145 -15.64 0.71 12.84
CA ALA A 145 -15.49 0.04 11.57
C ALA A 145 -15.60 1.05 10.42
N PHE A 146 -14.87 0.81 9.34
CA PHE A 146 -14.96 1.57 8.10
C PHE A 146 -15.27 0.61 6.95
N LEU A 147 -16.21 1.01 6.11
CA LEU A 147 -16.56 0.32 4.87
C LEU A 147 -16.33 1.28 3.72
N LYS A 148 -15.58 0.84 2.73
CA LYS A 148 -15.42 1.55 1.45
C LYS A 148 -16.64 1.23 0.58
N VAL A 149 -17.45 2.23 0.32
CA VAL A 149 -18.66 2.10 -0.52
C VAL A 149 -18.46 2.67 -1.93
N GLN A 150 -17.40 3.47 -2.12
CA GLN A 150 -17.09 4.12 -3.38
C GLN A 150 -15.59 4.39 -3.46
N ASP A 151 -15.03 4.35 -4.65
CA ASP A 151 -13.69 4.83 -4.98
C ASP A 151 -13.77 5.84 -6.12
N GLY A 152 -12.86 6.84 -6.13
CA GLY A 152 -12.89 7.91 -7.11
C GLY A 152 -14.03 8.92 -6.92
N CYS A 153 -14.15 9.87 -7.84
CA CYS A 153 -15.18 10.92 -7.81
C CYS A 153 -15.34 11.55 -9.18
N ASP A 154 -16.60 11.77 -9.61
CA ASP A 154 -16.92 12.37 -10.91
C ASP A 154 -16.91 13.91 -10.88
N TYR A 155 -16.88 14.50 -9.69
CA TYR A 155 -16.85 15.95 -9.53
C TYR A 155 -15.43 16.51 -9.68
N LYS A 156 -15.29 17.53 -10.54
CA LYS A 156 -14.01 18.22 -10.79
C LYS A 156 -13.93 19.53 -10.00
N CYS A 157 -13.89 19.43 -8.67
CA CYS A 157 -13.72 20.61 -7.82
C CYS A 157 -12.31 21.20 -7.98
N THR A 158 -12.19 22.52 -8.07
CA THR A 158 -10.97 23.25 -8.45
C THR A 158 -9.73 22.93 -7.57
N TYR A 159 -9.94 22.60 -6.30
CA TYR A 159 -8.88 22.31 -5.32
C TYR A 159 -8.79 20.84 -4.91
N CYS A 160 -9.59 19.98 -5.53
CA CYS A 160 -9.69 18.58 -5.13
C CYS A 160 -8.83 17.68 -6.02
N THR A 161 -7.93 16.93 -5.41
CA THR A 161 -7.04 15.99 -6.10
C THR A 161 -7.57 14.55 -6.15
N ILE A 162 -8.76 14.28 -5.57
CA ILE A 162 -9.32 12.93 -5.55
C ILE A 162 -9.50 12.32 -6.95
N PRO A 163 -10.06 13.04 -7.95
CA PRO A 163 -10.18 12.49 -9.30
C PRO A 163 -8.84 12.14 -9.93
N LEU A 164 -7.79 12.95 -9.67
CA LEU A 164 -6.43 12.71 -10.15
C LEU A 164 -5.79 11.49 -9.47
N ALA A 165 -6.11 11.28 -8.19
CA ALA A 165 -5.52 10.22 -7.38
C ALA A 165 -6.25 8.88 -7.52
N ARG A 166 -7.55 8.90 -7.79
CA ARG A 166 -8.41 7.73 -7.72
C ARG A 166 -9.29 7.52 -8.95
N GLY A 167 -9.25 8.46 -9.92
CA GLY A 167 -10.05 8.39 -11.15
C GLY A 167 -11.54 8.69 -10.93
N ILE A 168 -12.35 8.23 -11.87
CA ILE A 168 -13.81 8.35 -11.85
C ILE A 168 -14.44 7.54 -10.72
N SER A 169 -15.69 7.87 -10.40
CA SER A 169 -16.46 7.16 -9.38
C SER A 169 -16.71 5.69 -9.77
N ARG A 170 -16.37 4.79 -8.85
CA ARG A 170 -16.62 3.35 -8.97
C ARG A 170 -17.18 2.82 -7.66
N SER A 171 -18.18 1.95 -7.77
CA SER A 171 -18.80 1.22 -6.66
C SER A 171 -19.24 -0.15 -7.13
N ASP A 172 -19.52 -1.03 -6.19
CA ASP A 172 -20.12 -2.33 -6.44
C ASP A 172 -21.64 -2.21 -6.52
#